data_c0c9e8d2eaed41609dcb3c7ff26d54f4
#
_entry.id   c0c9e8d2eaed41609dcb3c7ff26d54f4
#
_cell.length_a   1.000
_cell.length_b   1.000
_cell.length_c   1.000
_cell.angle_alpha   90.00
_cell.angle_beta   90.00
_cell.angle_gamma   90.00
#
_symmetry.space_group_name_H-M   'P 1'
#
loop_
_entity.id
_entity.type
_entity.pdbx_description
1 polymer ?
#
loop_
_entity_poly.entity_id
_entity_poly.type
_entity_poly.pdbx_seq_one_letter_code
_entity_poly.pdbx_strand_id
1 'polypeptide(L)'
;ISEGDKISFRGTAIAPKRNDDVPFYTSRRLNAMASRISGTFVVRPDGIDIIGQDSGLYFTLLRYRRQLADKIHASPLSPEAAGLLSTAIFATDDVGPDIKNNFRITGLSHLLCVSGFHVGVVAAFVLLLLSPLRLTGRRMALRYALAATAIWLYALLVGMSASVTRAAVMLTVFAIAKIIQRRVNPLNTLMLAFCAVLSLNPWQLFSAG
;
A
#
# COMPACT_ATOMS: atom_id res chain seq x y z
N ILE A 1 -11.63 3.44 -17.75
CA ILE A 1 -10.55 2.43 -17.58
C ILE A 1 -10.63 1.93 -16.17
N SER A 2 -10.80 0.61 -16.00
CA SER A 2 -10.90 -0.06 -14.72
C SER A 2 -9.58 -0.73 -14.34
N GLU A 3 -9.41 -1.03 -13.05
CA GLU A 3 -8.24 -1.76 -12.57
C GLU A 3 -8.20 -3.18 -13.17
N GLY A 4 -7.09 -3.51 -13.84
CA GLY A 4 -6.92 -4.78 -14.54
C GLY A 4 -7.26 -4.74 -16.03
N ASP A 5 -7.68 -3.60 -16.58
CA ASP A 5 -7.89 -3.46 -18.01
C ASP A 5 -6.55 -3.51 -18.76
N LYS A 6 -6.48 -4.34 -19.80
CA LYS A 6 -5.37 -4.35 -20.75
C LYS A 6 -5.64 -3.31 -21.80
N ILE A 7 -4.83 -2.27 -21.82
CA ILE A 7 -5.00 -1.14 -22.75
C ILE A 7 -3.94 -1.16 -23.83
N SER A 8 -4.36 -0.85 -25.06
CA SER A 8 -3.48 -0.42 -26.15
C SER A 8 -3.57 1.08 -26.29
N PHE A 9 -2.45 1.74 -26.46
CA PHE A 9 -2.47 3.18 -26.67
C PHE A 9 -1.38 3.60 -27.65
N ARG A 10 -1.65 4.70 -28.35
CA ARG A 10 -0.64 5.44 -29.12
C ARG A 10 -0.24 6.67 -28.32
N GLY A 11 1.01 6.74 -27.94
CA GLY A 11 1.52 7.86 -27.14
C GLY A 11 2.99 8.14 -27.39
N THR A 12 3.43 9.32 -26.98
CA THR A 12 4.81 9.72 -27.06
C THR A 12 5.49 9.38 -25.73
N ALA A 13 6.55 8.57 -25.78
CA ALA A 13 7.35 8.29 -24.62
C ALA A 13 8.11 9.56 -24.19
N ILE A 14 7.92 9.97 -22.95
CA ILE A 14 8.68 11.05 -22.34
C ILE A 14 9.72 10.39 -21.45
N ALA A 15 10.99 10.47 -21.87
CA ALA A 15 12.08 10.17 -20.98
C ALA A 15 12.05 11.16 -19.81
N PRO A 16 12.24 10.73 -18.57
CA PRO A 16 12.36 11.66 -17.44
C PRO A 16 13.49 12.63 -17.76
N LYS A 17 13.15 13.92 -17.89
CA LYS A 17 14.13 14.97 -18.18
C LYS A 17 15.26 14.90 -17.15
N ARG A 18 16.47 14.80 -17.63
CA ARG A 18 17.70 14.88 -16.83
C ARG A 18 17.94 16.37 -16.53
N ASN A 19 17.51 16.83 -15.38
CA ASN A 19 17.82 18.18 -14.90
C ASN A 19 18.94 18.01 -13.88
N ASP A 20 20.16 18.17 -14.33
CA ASP A 20 21.36 17.95 -13.53
C ASP A 20 21.57 19.03 -12.45
N ASP A 21 20.79 20.13 -12.50
CA ASP A 21 20.95 21.30 -11.63
C ASP A 21 20.13 21.27 -10.32
N VAL A 22 19.33 20.24 -10.07
CA VAL A 22 18.45 20.22 -8.89
C VAL A 22 18.66 18.96 -8.06
N PRO A 23 19.18 19.08 -6.81
CA PRO A 23 19.37 17.92 -5.92
C PRO A 23 18.10 17.08 -5.69
N PHE A 24 16.92 17.71 -5.74
CA PHE A 24 15.61 17.05 -5.63
C PHE A 24 15.24 16.15 -6.80
N TYR A 25 15.91 16.28 -7.92
CA TYR A 25 15.66 15.44 -9.09
C TYR A 25 16.09 13.99 -8.89
N THR A 26 17.12 13.80 -8.11
CA THR A 26 17.60 12.48 -7.70
C THR A 26 16.50 11.71 -6.94
N SER A 27 15.72 12.39 -6.10
CA SER A 27 14.63 11.78 -5.33
C SER A 27 13.51 11.25 -6.23
N ARG A 28 13.10 12.01 -7.26
CA ARG A 28 12.05 11.56 -8.21
C ARG A 28 12.50 10.34 -9.00
N ARG A 29 13.76 10.32 -9.44
CA ARG A 29 14.33 9.17 -10.17
C ARG A 29 14.44 7.95 -9.27
N LEU A 30 14.93 8.11 -8.05
CA LEU A 30 15.03 7.04 -7.07
C LEU A 30 13.65 6.49 -6.70
N ASN A 31 12.65 7.35 -6.51
CA ASN A 31 11.28 6.92 -6.26
C ASN A 31 10.68 6.19 -7.46
N ALA A 32 10.94 6.64 -8.69
CA ALA A 32 10.51 5.94 -9.90
C ALA A 32 11.16 4.55 -10.01
N MET A 33 12.46 4.44 -9.69
CA MET A 33 13.15 3.15 -9.63
C MET A 33 12.62 2.25 -8.54
N ALA A 34 12.34 2.79 -7.34
CA ALA A 34 11.73 2.06 -6.23
C ALA A 34 10.34 1.53 -6.60
N SER A 35 9.57 2.30 -7.36
CA SER A 35 8.24 1.93 -7.87
C SER A 35 8.30 1.13 -9.17
N ARG A 36 9.50 0.80 -9.68
CA ARG A 36 9.73 0.09 -10.96
C ARG A 36 9.09 0.78 -12.17
N ILE A 37 9.01 2.12 -12.13
CA ILE A 37 8.51 2.92 -13.25
C ILE A 37 9.68 3.15 -14.22
N SER A 38 9.59 2.56 -15.41
CA SER A 38 10.64 2.65 -16.43
C SER A 38 10.46 3.83 -17.38
N GLY A 39 9.27 4.40 -17.47
CA GLY A 39 8.99 5.51 -18.37
C GLY A 39 7.59 6.10 -18.14
N THR A 40 7.36 7.28 -18.72
CA THR A 40 6.09 7.97 -18.70
C THR A 40 5.66 8.23 -20.14
N PHE A 41 4.40 7.98 -20.44
CA PHE A 41 3.82 8.23 -21.76
C PHE A 41 2.75 9.32 -21.64
N VAL A 42 2.74 10.24 -22.60
CA VAL A 42 1.62 11.14 -22.79
C VAL A 42 0.74 10.57 -23.89
N VAL A 43 -0.47 10.24 -23.53
CA VAL A 43 -1.46 9.63 -24.39
C VAL A 43 -2.65 10.57 -24.52
N ARG A 44 -3.19 10.72 -25.75
CA ARG A 44 -4.47 11.43 -25.96
C ARG A 44 -5.61 10.51 -25.54
N PRO A 45 -6.68 11.04 -24.90
CA PRO A 45 -7.83 10.23 -24.47
C PRO A 45 -8.44 9.38 -25.61
N ASP A 46 -8.45 9.92 -26.83
CA ASP A 46 -9.02 9.27 -28.02
C ASP A 46 -8.14 8.14 -28.59
N GLY A 47 -6.96 7.94 -28.05
CA GLY A 47 -6.00 6.93 -28.51
C GLY A 47 -5.83 5.76 -27.56
N ILE A 48 -6.80 5.50 -26.69
CA ILE A 48 -6.74 4.41 -25.70
C ILE A 48 -7.82 3.39 -26.04
N ASP A 49 -7.41 2.18 -26.42
CA ASP A 49 -8.30 1.06 -26.69
C ASP A 49 -8.16 0.00 -25.59
N ILE A 50 -9.28 -0.47 -25.07
CA ILE A 50 -9.31 -1.58 -24.12
C ILE A 50 -9.31 -2.89 -24.91
N ILE A 51 -8.22 -3.66 -24.82
CA ILE A 51 -8.06 -4.92 -25.57
C ILE A 51 -8.62 -6.10 -24.79
N GLY A 52 -8.65 -6.02 -23.49
CA GLY A 52 -9.09 -7.10 -22.62
C GLY A 52 -8.98 -6.77 -21.15
N GLN A 53 -9.36 -7.73 -20.32
CA GLN A 53 -9.32 -7.58 -18.86
C GLN A 53 -8.55 -8.73 -18.24
N ASP A 54 -7.68 -8.40 -17.28
CA ASP A 54 -7.00 -9.42 -16.48
C ASP A 54 -7.90 -9.85 -15.33
N SER A 55 -8.07 -11.17 -15.16
CA SER A 55 -8.91 -11.77 -14.12
C SER A 55 -8.11 -12.31 -12.93
N GLY A 56 -6.83 -11.94 -12.82
CA GLY A 56 -5.98 -12.36 -11.70
C GLY A 56 -6.56 -11.95 -10.34
N LEU A 57 -6.28 -12.77 -9.31
CA LEU A 57 -6.75 -12.51 -7.94
C LEU A 57 -6.42 -11.09 -7.45
N TYR A 58 -5.25 -10.60 -7.79
CA TYR A 58 -4.80 -9.23 -7.42
C TYR A 58 -5.73 -8.16 -8.01
N PHE A 59 -6.03 -8.23 -9.31
CA PHE A 59 -6.93 -7.26 -9.94
C PHE A 59 -8.38 -7.39 -9.47
N THR A 60 -8.81 -8.62 -9.12
CA THR A 60 -10.13 -8.83 -8.51
C THR A 60 -10.22 -8.14 -7.14
N LEU A 61 -9.17 -8.22 -6.32
CA LEU A 61 -9.12 -7.51 -5.03
C LEU A 61 -9.09 -5.99 -5.20
N LEU A 62 -8.37 -5.48 -6.20
CA LEU A 62 -8.35 -4.04 -6.49
C LEU A 62 -9.72 -3.54 -6.95
N ARG A 63 -10.42 -4.29 -7.80
CA ARG A 63 -11.80 -3.96 -8.18
C ARG A 63 -12.76 -3.99 -6.99
N TYR A 64 -12.62 -4.99 -6.12
CA TYR A 64 -13.41 -5.04 -4.89
C TYR A 64 -13.13 -3.85 -3.97
N ARG A 65 -11.85 -3.45 -3.85
CA ARG A 65 -11.45 -2.23 -3.16
C ARG A 65 -12.19 -1.01 -3.71
N ARG A 66 -12.23 -0.86 -5.05
CA ARG A 66 -12.93 0.24 -5.71
C ARG A 66 -14.42 0.23 -5.40
N GLN A 67 -15.06 -0.93 -5.49
CA GLN A 67 -16.48 -1.07 -5.12
C GLN A 67 -16.78 -0.68 -3.67
N LEU A 68 -15.86 -0.98 -2.74
CA LEU A 68 -16.00 -0.57 -1.35
C LEU A 68 -15.83 0.95 -1.19
N ALA A 69 -14.89 1.56 -1.89
CA ALA A 69 -14.71 3.01 -1.92
C ALA A 69 -15.96 3.70 -2.50
N ASP A 70 -16.51 3.19 -3.61
CA ASP A 70 -17.73 3.72 -4.22
C ASP A 70 -18.93 3.66 -3.26
N LYS A 71 -19.03 2.63 -2.41
CA LYS A 71 -20.06 2.57 -1.35
C LYS A 71 -19.88 3.65 -0.29
N ILE A 72 -18.65 4.02 0.05
CA ILE A 72 -18.37 5.15 0.96
C ILE A 72 -18.84 6.46 0.30
N HIS A 73 -18.54 6.65 -0.99
CA HIS A 73 -19.01 7.82 -1.73
C HIS A 73 -20.53 7.90 -1.89
N ALA A 74 -21.21 6.76 -1.92
CA ALA A 74 -22.67 6.69 -1.97
C ALA A 74 -23.34 6.90 -0.58
N SER A 75 -22.56 6.99 0.51
CA SER A 75 -23.07 7.23 1.87
C SER A 75 -23.45 8.71 2.07
N PRO A 76 -24.27 9.04 3.08
CA PRO A 76 -24.72 10.42 3.35
C PRO A 76 -23.60 11.31 3.94
N LEU A 77 -22.37 11.05 3.62
CA LEU A 77 -21.20 11.86 3.99
C LEU A 77 -20.99 12.98 2.98
N SER A 78 -20.34 14.08 3.41
CA SER A 78 -19.89 15.08 2.45
C SER A 78 -18.87 14.45 1.48
N PRO A 79 -18.81 14.91 0.21
CA PRO A 79 -17.86 14.37 -0.77
C PRO A 79 -16.40 14.41 -0.29
N GLU A 80 -16.06 15.44 0.47
CA GLU A 80 -14.73 15.61 1.06
C GLU A 80 -14.44 14.57 2.15
N ALA A 81 -15.40 14.33 3.04
CA ALA A 81 -15.28 13.33 4.10
C ALA A 81 -15.23 11.92 3.52
N ALA A 82 -16.04 11.62 2.50
CA ALA A 82 -16.02 10.35 1.80
C ALA A 82 -14.68 10.11 1.10
N GLY A 83 -14.14 11.13 0.40
CA GLY A 83 -12.83 11.07 -0.24
C GLY A 83 -11.68 10.87 0.76
N LEU A 84 -11.71 11.57 1.89
CA LEU A 84 -10.72 11.38 2.95
C LEU A 84 -10.78 9.98 3.56
N LEU A 85 -12.00 9.48 3.82
CA LEU A 85 -12.21 8.17 4.42
C LEU A 85 -11.77 7.05 3.48
N SER A 86 -12.14 7.12 2.19
CA SER A 86 -11.75 6.13 1.19
C SER A 86 -10.23 6.11 0.99
N THR A 87 -9.59 7.29 0.98
CA THR A 87 -8.13 7.41 0.87
C THR A 87 -7.42 6.85 2.09
N ALA A 88 -7.92 7.14 3.31
CA ALA A 88 -7.29 6.67 4.54
C ALA A 88 -7.42 5.15 4.75
N ILE A 89 -8.54 4.54 4.33
CA ILE A 89 -8.80 3.10 4.54
C ILE A 89 -8.25 2.26 3.38
N PHE A 90 -8.48 2.70 2.14
CA PHE A 90 -8.24 1.90 0.95
C PHE A 90 -7.06 2.39 0.09
N ALA A 91 -6.38 3.47 0.48
CA ALA A 91 -5.33 4.11 -0.33
C ALA A 91 -5.81 4.51 -1.74
N THR A 92 -7.07 4.92 -1.86
CA THR A 92 -7.57 5.51 -3.09
C THR A 92 -7.09 6.95 -3.22
N ASP A 93 -7.01 7.48 -4.43
CA ASP A 93 -6.60 8.87 -4.67
C ASP A 93 -7.81 9.79 -4.90
N ASP A 94 -8.83 9.63 -4.07
CA ASP A 94 -10.14 10.28 -4.25
C ASP A 94 -10.24 11.66 -3.55
N VAL A 95 -9.13 12.17 -3.03
CA VAL A 95 -9.08 13.50 -2.36
C VAL A 95 -8.78 14.58 -3.37
N GLY A 96 -9.58 15.65 -3.34
CA GLY A 96 -9.41 16.81 -4.21
C GLY A 96 -8.05 17.52 -4.03
N PRO A 97 -7.56 18.23 -5.08
CA PRO A 97 -6.24 18.87 -5.06
C PRO A 97 -6.10 19.92 -3.96
N ASP A 98 -7.18 20.64 -3.63
CA ASP A 98 -7.17 21.67 -2.59
C ASP A 98 -6.94 21.07 -1.20
N ILE A 99 -7.62 19.97 -0.89
CA ILE A 99 -7.43 19.25 0.37
C ILE A 99 -6.02 18.67 0.45
N LYS A 100 -5.52 18.06 -0.63
CA LYS A 100 -4.15 17.57 -0.69
C LYS A 100 -3.13 18.69 -0.42
N ASN A 101 -3.36 19.86 -0.99
CA ASN A 101 -2.49 21.03 -0.77
C ASN A 101 -2.53 21.50 0.69
N ASN A 102 -3.71 21.55 1.29
CA ASN A 102 -3.88 21.92 2.70
C ASN A 102 -3.15 20.92 3.63
N PHE A 103 -3.29 19.63 3.38
CA PHE A 103 -2.55 18.58 4.12
C PHE A 103 -1.03 18.68 3.91
N ARG A 104 -0.60 19.14 2.73
CA ARG A 104 0.83 19.35 2.44
C ARG A 104 1.39 20.55 3.19
N ILE A 105 0.66 21.67 3.20
CA ILE A 105 1.06 22.89 3.90
C ILE A 105 1.13 22.67 5.42
N THR A 106 0.19 21.90 5.97
CA THR A 106 0.15 21.56 7.41
C THR A 106 1.13 20.45 7.81
N GLY A 107 1.87 19.86 6.85
CA GLY A 107 2.78 18.73 7.11
C GLY A 107 2.08 17.39 7.39
N LEU A 108 0.77 17.33 7.22
CA LEU A 108 -0.06 16.15 7.51
C LEU A 108 -0.23 15.22 6.30
N SER A 109 0.53 15.39 5.23
CA SER A 109 0.44 14.57 4.01
C SER A 109 0.55 13.06 4.30
N HIS A 110 1.26 12.68 5.35
CA HIS A 110 1.41 11.27 5.75
C HIS A 110 0.09 10.62 6.21
N LEU A 111 -0.92 11.41 6.59
CA LEU A 111 -2.24 10.90 6.95
C LEU A 111 -3.08 10.53 5.72
N LEU A 112 -2.78 11.11 4.56
CA LEU A 112 -3.45 10.79 3.29
C LEU A 112 -2.92 9.50 2.66
N CYS A 113 -1.82 8.96 3.16
CA CYS A 113 -1.27 7.70 2.67
C CYS A 113 -1.54 6.60 3.69
N VAL A 114 -1.92 5.42 3.23
CA VAL A 114 -1.98 4.26 4.12
C VAL A 114 -0.56 3.95 4.58
N SER A 115 -0.36 4.11 5.88
CA SER A 115 0.94 3.96 6.53
C SER A 115 1.06 2.61 7.24
N GLY A 116 2.28 2.30 7.68
CA GLY A 116 2.53 1.14 8.53
C GLY A 116 1.71 1.15 9.83
N PHE A 117 1.32 2.34 10.32
CA PHE A 117 0.43 2.48 11.48
C PHE A 117 -0.95 1.85 11.21
N HIS A 118 -1.56 2.10 10.04
CA HIS A 118 -2.84 1.50 9.66
C HIS A 118 -2.76 -0.04 9.64
N VAL A 119 -1.67 -0.57 9.10
CA VAL A 119 -1.42 -2.03 9.11
C VAL A 119 -1.30 -2.55 10.55
N GLY A 120 -0.63 -1.80 11.43
CA GLY A 120 -0.51 -2.11 12.86
C GLY A 120 -1.87 -2.12 13.57
N VAL A 121 -2.73 -1.15 13.28
CA VAL A 121 -4.10 -1.08 13.84
C VAL A 121 -4.92 -2.28 13.37
N VAL A 122 -4.88 -2.62 12.09
CA VAL A 122 -5.56 -3.80 11.54
C VAL A 122 -5.05 -5.07 12.23
N ALA A 123 -3.73 -5.21 12.38
CA ALA A 123 -3.13 -6.36 13.06
C ALA A 123 -3.59 -6.46 14.53
N ALA A 124 -3.58 -5.34 15.25
CA ALA A 124 -4.03 -5.28 16.65
C ALA A 124 -5.51 -5.64 16.76
N PHE A 125 -6.34 -5.13 15.86
CA PHE A 125 -7.78 -5.43 15.82
C PHE A 125 -8.04 -6.92 15.56
N VAL A 126 -7.37 -7.52 14.57
CA VAL A 126 -7.48 -8.95 14.28
C VAL A 126 -7.03 -9.79 15.48
N LEU A 127 -5.90 -9.45 16.11
CA LEU A 127 -5.43 -10.15 17.30
C LEU A 127 -6.37 -10.00 18.48
N LEU A 128 -7.00 -8.83 18.63
CA LEU A 128 -8.03 -8.58 19.66
C LEU A 128 -9.28 -9.42 19.39
N LEU A 129 -9.76 -9.46 18.16
CA LEU A 129 -10.92 -10.26 17.74
C LEU A 129 -10.68 -11.77 17.97
N LEU A 130 -9.44 -12.23 17.78
CA LEU A 130 -9.04 -13.61 18.03
C LEU A 130 -8.71 -13.89 19.52
N SER A 131 -8.73 -12.87 20.41
CA SER A 131 -8.38 -13.03 21.82
C SER A 131 -9.35 -13.90 22.62
N PRO A 132 -10.70 -13.82 22.40
CA PRO A 132 -11.65 -14.64 23.15
C PRO A 132 -11.54 -16.14 22.89
N LEU A 133 -10.94 -16.55 21.77
CA LEU A 133 -10.74 -17.97 21.46
C LEU A 133 -9.75 -18.69 22.41
N ARG A 134 -9.15 -17.95 23.37
CA ARG A 134 -8.20 -18.51 24.38
C ARG A 134 -7.22 -19.52 23.79
N LEU A 135 -6.70 -19.24 22.61
CA LEU A 135 -5.77 -20.12 21.91
C LEU A 135 -4.41 -20.09 22.65
N THR A 136 -4.17 -21.12 23.45
CA THR A 136 -2.93 -21.33 24.19
C THR A 136 -2.13 -22.50 23.64
N GLY A 137 -0.85 -22.56 23.92
CA GLY A 137 0.00 -23.63 23.43
C GLY A 137 0.09 -23.70 21.89
N ARG A 138 -0.09 -24.89 21.32
CA ARG A 138 0.02 -25.11 19.86
C ARG A 138 -1.00 -24.29 19.05
N ARG A 139 -2.15 -23.95 19.62
CA ARG A 139 -3.20 -23.14 18.98
C ARG A 139 -2.82 -21.66 18.89
N MET A 140 -1.84 -21.20 19.66
CA MET A 140 -1.30 -19.86 19.57
C MET A 140 -0.68 -19.60 18.17
N ALA A 141 -0.06 -20.63 17.59
CA ALA A 141 0.46 -20.56 16.23
C ALA A 141 -0.64 -20.23 15.20
N LEU A 142 -1.81 -20.86 15.35
CA LEU A 142 -2.96 -20.59 14.48
C LEU A 142 -3.42 -19.12 14.58
N ARG A 143 -3.45 -18.55 15.79
CA ARG A 143 -3.84 -17.16 16.00
C ARG A 143 -2.91 -16.19 15.24
N TYR A 144 -1.59 -16.39 15.36
CA TYR A 144 -0.62 -15.53 14.67
C TYR A 144 -0.58 -15.79 13.17
N ALA A 145 -0.80 -17.03 12.72
CA ALA A 145 -0.92 -17.35 11.31
C ALA A 145 -2.15 -16.67 10.68
N LEU A 146 -3.31 -16.73 11.33
CA LEU A 146 -4.52 -16.06 10.87
C LEU A 146 -4.32 -14.52 10.82
N ALA A 147 -3.68 -13.94 11.85
CA ALA A 147 -3.37 -12.52 11.87
C ALA A 147 -2.44 -12.13 10.72
N ALA A 148 -1.37 -12.91 10.47
CA ALA A 148 -0.47 -12.67 9.35
C ALA A 148 -1.19 -12.78 8.00
N THR A 149 -2.04 -13.78 7.82
CA THR A 149 -2.86 -13.91 6.60
C THR A 149 -3.76 -12.70 6.39
N ALA A 150 -4.45 -12.24 7.43
CA ALA A 150 -5.31 -11.07 7.36
C ALA A 150 -4.52 -9.79 7.00
N ILE A 151 -3.32 -9.63 7.54
CA ILE A 151 -2.42 -8.50 7.22
C ILE A 151 -2.02 -8.53 5.74
N TRP A 152 -1.67 -9.69 5.20
CA TRP A 152 -1.30 -9.82 3.79
C TRP A 152 -2.51 -9.61 2.86
N LEU A 153 -3.69 -10.09 3.22
CA LEU A 153 -4.93 -9.82 2.48
C LEU A 153 -5.24 -8.31 2.47
N TYR A 154 -5.08 -7.64 3.61
CA TYR A 154 -5.22 -6.19 3.68
C TYR A 154 -4.16 -5.47 2.84
N ALA A 155 -2.91 -5.91 2.89
CA ALA A 155 -1.83 -5.33 2.08
C ALA A 155 -2.11 -5.45 0.56
N LEU A 156 -2.62 -6.60 0.12
CA LEU A 156 -3.06 -6.81 -1.26
C LEU A 156 -4.25 -5.92 -1.63
N LEU A 157 -5.22 -5.79 -0.74
CA LEU A 157 -6.40 -4.95 -0.94
C LEU A 157 -6.00 -3.48 -1.13
N VAL A 158 -5.04 -2.99 -0.35
CA VAL A 158 -4.56 -1.59 -0.38
C VAL A 158 -3.57 -1.33 -1.54
N GLY A 159 -3.19 -2.37 -2.30
CA GLY A 159 -2.32 -2.25 -3.47
C GLY A 159 -0.82 -2.32 -3.16
N MET A 160 -0.43 -2.90 -2.02
CA MET A 160 0.96 -3.24 -1.67
C MET A 160 1.95 -2.06 -1.75
N SER A 161 1.55 -0.88 -1.24
CA SER A 161 2.47 0.25 -1.17
C SER A 161 3.74 -0.11 -0.37
N ALA A 162 4.84 0.57 -0.62
CA ALA A 162 6.13 0.29 0.03
C ALA A 162 6.04 0.32 1.56
N SER A 163 5.27 1.27 2.12
CA SER A 163 5.05 1.39 3.57
C SER A 163 4.26 0.22 4.15
N VAL A 164 3.18 -0.18 3.47
CA VAL A 164 2.33 -1.30 3.86
C VAL A 164 3.10 -2.63 3.78
N THR A 165 3.85 -2.84 2.71
CA THR A 165 4.67 -4.05 2.51
C THR A 165 5.73 -4.19 3.61
N ARG A 166 6.43 -3.10 3.95
CA ARG A 166 7.39 -3.10 5.07
C ARG A 166 6.73 -3.50 6.38
N ALA A 167 5.59 -2.90 6.70
CA ALA A 167 4.85 -3.21 7.93
C ALA A 167 4.35 -4.66 7.94
N ALA A 168 3.84 -5.17 6.82
CA ALA A 168 3.39 -6.56 6.70
C ALA A 168 4.54 -7.56 6.93
N VAL A 169 5.73 -7.29 6.35
CA VAL A 169 6.93 -8.11 6.59
C VAL A 169 7.34 -8.07 8.06
N MET A 170 7.39 -6.88 8.69
CA MET A 170 7.73 -6.74 10.11
C MET A 170 6.78 -7.52 11.00
N LEU A 171 5.47 -7.42 10.76
CA LEU A 171 4.45 -8.14 11.54
C LEU A 171 4.50 -9.65 11.28
N THR A 172 4.87 -10.07 10.07
CA THR A 172 5.07 -11.49 9.76
C THR A 172 6.26 -12.06 10.52
N VAL A 173 7.40 -11.34 10.55
CA VAL A 173 8.58 -11.73 11.34
C VAL A 173 8.23 -11.81 12.82
N PHE A 174 7.47 -10.84 13.34
CA PHE A 174 6.96 -10.86 14.71
C PHE A 174 6.07 -12.08 14.98
N ALA A 175 5.13 -12.38 14.07
CA ALA A 175 4.24 -13.53 14.17
C ALA A 175 5.03 -14.85 14.20
N ILE A 176 6.00 -15.01 13.30
CA ILE A 176 6.89 -16.20 13.25
C ILE A 176 7.64 -16.35 14.57
N ALA A 177 8.23 -15.28 15.11
CA ALA A 177 8.95 -15.34 16.38
C ALA A 177 8.04 -15.76 17.53
N LYS A 178 6.79 -15.31 17.54
CA LYS A 178 5.77 -15.73 18.53
C LYS A 178 5.35 -17.17 18.35
N ILE A 179 5.23 -17.66 17.11
CA ILE A 179 4.92 -19.08 16.81
C ILE A 179 6.03 -20.01 17.31
N ILE A 180 7.30 -19.59 17.14
CA ILE A 180 8.47 -20.35 17.58
C ILE A 180 8.71 -20.18 19.11
N GLN A 181 7.85 -19.40 19.79
CA GLN A 181 7.93 -19.14 21.23
C GLN A 181 9.27 -18.48 21.67
N ARG A 182 9.93 -17.79 20.77
CA ARG A 182 11.14 -17.03 21.11
C ARG A 182 10.81 -15.66 21.73
N ARG A 183 11.69 -15.19 22.59
CA ARG A 183 11.62 -13.81 23.06
C ARG A 183 11.87 -12.88 21.89
N VAL A 184 10.86 -12.05 21.59
CA VAL A 184 10.93 -11.09 20.49
C VAL A 184 11.68 -9.86 20.98
N ASN A 185 12.84 -9.61 20.40
CA ASN A 185 13.53 -8.33 20.55
C ASN A 185 13.07 -7.42 19.40
N PRO A 186 12.43 -6.26 19.69
CA PRO A 186 11.91 -5.36 18.66
C PRO A 186 13.01 -4.90 17.69
N LEU A 187 14.22 -4.66 18.17
CA LEU A 187 15.34 -4.23 17.34
C LEU A 187 15.77 -5.32 16.34
N ASN A 188 15.88 -6.57 16.79
CA ASN A 188 16.22 -7.67 15.90
C ASN A 188 15.12 -7.92 14.85
N THR A 189 13.85 -7.76 15.24
CA THR A 189 12.71 -7.88 14.32
C THR A 189 12.76 -6.79 13.26
N LEU A 190 13.07 -5.56 13.67
CA LEU A 190 13.24 -4.43 12.76
C LEU A 190 14.38 -4.66 11.76
N MET A 191 15.55 -5.08 12.27
CA MET A 191 16.73 -5.34 11.42
C MET A 191 16.48 -6.47 10.43
N LEU A 192 15.86 -7.57 10.88
CA LEU A 192 15.55 -8.69 10.00
C LEU A 192 14.54 -8.31 8.92
N ALA A 193 13.50 -7.56 9.27
CA ALA A 193 12.53 -7.06 8.32
C ALA A 193 13.16 -6.08 7.32
N PHE A 194 14.04 -5.20 7.80
CA PHE A 194 14.81 -4.28 6.96
C PHE A 194 15.68 -5.04 5.94
N CYS A 195 16.43 -6.04 6.38
CA CYS A 195 17.21 -6.89 5.50
C CYS A 195 16.34 -7.63 4.48
N ALA A 196 15.20 -8.18 4.89
CA ALA A 196 14.29 -8.87 4.00
C ALA A 196 13.72 -7.94 2.92
N VAL A 197 13.30 -6.73 3.29
CA VAL A 197 12.77 -5.74 2.33
C VAL A 197 13.85 -5.29 1.35
N LEU A 198 15.07 -5.03 1.82
CA LEU A 198 16.18 -4.62 0.95
C LEU A 198 16.64 -5.73 0.02
N SER A 199 16.58 -6.99 0.44
CA SER A 199 16.89 -8.13 -0.42
C SER A 199 15.91 -8.27 -1.58
N LEU A 200 14.64 -7.90 -1.38
CA LEU A 200 13.60 -7.93 -2.41
C LEU A 200 13.67 -6.72 -3.35
N ASN A 201 13.95 -5.55 -2.80
CA ASN A 201 14.06 -4.32 -3.58
C ASN A 201 14.93 -3.27 -2.86
N PRO A 202 16.23 -3.18 -3.19
CA PRO A 202 17.14 -2.24 -2.54
C PRO A 202 16.76 -0.77 -2.75
N TRP A 203 16.03 -0.45 -3.82
CA TRP A 203 15.59 0.91 -4.11
C TRP A 203 14.53 1.43 -3.12
N GLN A 204 13.90 0.55 -2.36
CA GLN A 204 12.94 0.95 -1.31
C GLN A 204 13.59 1.74 -0.16
N LEU A 205 14.91 1.72 -0.06
CA LEU A 205 15.65 2.57 0.89
C LEU A 205 15.41 4.07 0.63
N PHE A 206 15.26 4.44 -0.65
CA PHE A 206 15.08 5.82 -1.10
C PHE A 206 13.61 6.21 -1.26
N SER A 207 12.69 5.28 -1.09
CA SER A 207 11.26 5.54 -1.08
C SER A 207 10.85 6.01 0.31
N ALA A 208 10.95 7.31 0.55
CA ALA A 208 10.24 7.94 1.67
C ALA A 208 8.74 7.86 1.37
N GLY A 209 7.97 7.22 2.26
CA GLY A 209 6.53 7.04 2.11
C GLY A 209 5.76 8.34 2.01
#